data_83bd8c77a8e6aaedac4dc988e49d6207
#
_entry.id   83bd8c77a8e6aaedac4dc988e49d6207
#
_cell.length_a   1.000
_cell.length_b   1.000
_cell.length_c   1.000
_cell.angle_alpha   90.00
_cell.angle_beta   90.00
_cell.angle_gamma   90.00
#
_symmetry.space_group_name_H-M   'P 1'
#
loop_
_entity.id
_entity.type
_entity.pdbx_description
1 polymer ?
#
loop_
_entity_poly.entity_id
_entity_poly.type
_entity_poly.pdbx_seq_one_letter_code
_entity_poly.pdbx_strand_id
1 'polypeptide(L)'
;MHTPSPSCTGSSPSSLEWRPSRLQAGAQLAVLLAAPWLLHASDLPSAHLLPALIGVWALGLAELAWRLRRRPVVLQLPPLPALLRLDGGDIAEPRLVVRGPWLLLHWREGWRRRRLLFWPDVLDRAQRRELRLAVAARSVSRRPRSVAP
;
A
#
# COMPACT_ATOMS: atom_id res chain seq x y z
N MET A 1 14.51 22.48 46.53
CA MET A 1 14.00 21.19 46.03
C MET A 1 13.37 21.45 44.70
N HIS A 2 14.10 21.19 43.58
CA HIS A 2 13.58 21.31 42.22
C HIS A 2 13.11 19.93 41.80
N THR A 3 11.79 19.76 41.65
CA THR A 3 11.18 18.59 41.01
C THR A 3 11.42 18.72 39.50
N PRO A 4 12.11 17.76 38.85
CA PRO A 4 12.21 17.74 37.40
C PRO A 4 10.84 17.38 36.82
N SER A 5 10.25 18.31 36.08
CA SER A 5 9.07 18.04 35.27
C SER A 5 9.40 16.96 34.23
N PRO A 6 8.59 15.90 34.10
CA PRO A 6 8.79 14.93 33.03
C PRO A 6 8.55 15.64 31.69
N SER A 7 9.63 15.82 30.94
CA SER A 7 9.55 16.27 29.55
C SER A 7 8.77 15.20 28.78
N CYS A 8 7.50 15.47 28.50
CA CYS A 8 6.75 14.70 27.50
C CYS A 8 7.51 14.84 26.18
N THR A 9 8.32 13.87 25.89
CA THR A 9 8.94 13.69 24.56
C THR A 9 7.79 13.49 23.59
N GLY A 10 7.37 14.57 22.97
CA GLY A 10 6.34 14.54 21.94
C GLY A 10 6.83 13.56 20.86
N SER A 11 6.15 12.42 20.77
CA SER A 11 6.42 11.43 19.74
C SER A 11 6.26 12.13 18.39
N SER A 12 7.38 12.35 17.70
CA SER A 12 7.36 12.89 16.35
C SER A 12 6.40 12.07 15.51
N PRO A 13 5.53 12.71 14.71
CA PRO A 13 4.61 11.98 13.85
C PRO A 13 5.43 11.08 12.93
N SER A 14 5.25 9.76 13.06
CA SER A 14 5.93 8.81 12.20
C SER A 14 5.34 8.95 10.80
N SER A 15 6.21 9.12 9.83
CA SER A 15 5.85 9.21 8.42
C SER A 15 6.32 7.95 7.71
N LEU A 16 5.41 7.27 7.04
CA LEU A 16 5.71 6.13 6.20
C LEU A 16 5.64 6.55 4.74
N GLU A 17 6.74 6.37 4.02
CA GLU A 17 6.81 6.69 2.61
C GLU A 17 6.45 5.44 1.80
N TRP A 18 5.37 5.53 1.03
CA TRP A 18 5.04 4.51 0.05
C TRP A 18 5.79 4.77 -1.25
N ARG A 19 6.54 3.78 -1.71
CA ARG A 19 7.25 3.79 -2.99
C ARG A 19 6.77 2.65 -3.88
N PRO A 20 6.90 2.79 -5.21
CA PRO A 20 6.70 1.66 -6.11
C PRO A 20 7.61 0.48 -5.73
N SER A 21 7.03 -0.70 -5.60
CA SER A 21 7.75 -1.90 -5.20
C SER A 21 8.67 -2.40 -6.33
N ARG A 22 9.92 -2.66 -5.99
CA ARG A 22 10.88 -3.28 -6.91
C ARG A 22 10.55 -4.74 -7.17
N LEU A 23 10.06 -5.45 -6.16
CA LEU A 23 9.61 -6.85 -6.31
C LEU A 23 8.43 -6.93 -7.28
N GLN A 24 7.48 -6.02 -7.20
CA GLN A 24 6.35 -5.96 -8.12
C GLN A 24 6.83 -5.69 -9.56
N ALA A 25 7.73 -4.73 -9.74
CA ALA A 25 8.30 -4.41 -11.04
C ALA A 25 9.08 -5.61 -11.62
N GLY A 26 9.87 -6.29 -10.79
CA GLY A 26 10.60 -7.50 -11.18
C GLY A 26 9.67 -8.64 -11.56
N ALA A 27 8.61 -8.90 -10.81
CA ALA A 27 7.61 -9.92 -11.13
C ALA A 27 6.89 -9.59 -12.46
N GLN A 28 6.52 -8.35 -12.69
CA GLN A 28 5.91 -7.93 -13.95
C GLN A 28 6.86 -8.09 -15.14
N LEU A 29 8.14 -7.73 -14.96
CA LEU A 29 9.16 -7.93 -15.99
C LEU A 29 9.36 -9.42 -16.29
N ALA A 30 9.40 -10.29 -15.27
CA ALA A 30 9.50 -11.73 -15.44
C ALA A 30 8.33 -12.30 -16.26
N VAL A 31 7.11 -11.84 -16.01
CA VAL A 31 5.93 -12.22 -16.80
C VAL A 31 6.05 -11.76 -18.25
N LEU A 32 6.52 -10.53 -18.49
CA LEU A 32 6.73 -10.02 -19.85
C LEU A 32 7.80 -10.82 -20.61
N LEU A 33 8.89 -11.22 -19.93
CA LEU A 33 9.92 -12.06 -20.51
C LEU A 33 9.43 -13.49 -20.79
N ALA A 34 8.55 -14.03 -19.95
CA ALA A 34 7.95 -15.33 -20.16
C ALA A 34 6.83 -15.34 -21.22
N ALA A 35 6.26 -14.18 -21.56
CA ALA A 35 5.14 -14.08 -22.49
C ALA A 35 5.36 -14.74 -23.85
N PRO A 36 6.53 -14.63 -24.52
CA PRO A 36 6.77 -15.32 -25.79
C PRO A 36 6.65 -16.85 -25.68
N TRP A 37 7.21 -17.42 -24.60
CA TRP A 37 7.15 -18.86 -24.33
C TRP A 37 5.72 -19.32 -24.05
N LEU A 38 4.99 -18.56 -23.24
CA LEU A 38 3.59 -18.85 -22.90
C LEU A 38 2.69 -18.78 -24.13
N LEU A 39 2.89 -17.79 -24.99
CA LEU A 39 2.15 -17.66 -26.24
C LEU A 39 2.50 -18.77 -27.24
N HIS A 40 3.78 -19.15 -27.33
CA HIS A 40 4.21 -20.24 -28.21
C HIS A 40 3.67 -21.60 -27.73
N ALA A 41 3.55 -21.80 -26.41
CA ALA A 41 2.97 -23.01 -25.82
C ALA A 41 1.42 -23.02 -25.82
N SER A 42 0.78 -21.94 -26.28
CA SER A 42 -0.68 -21.89 -26.43
C SER A 42 -1.09 -22.41 -27.82
N ASP A 43 -2.30 -22.97 -27.92
CA ASP A 43 -2.90 -23.41 -29.18
C ASP A 43 -3.40 -22.25 -30.05
N LEU A 44 -2.80 -21.07 -29.95
CA LEU A 44 -3.16 -19.90 -30.75
C LEU A 44 -2.69 -20.09 -32.21
N PRO A 45 -3.53 -19.81 -33.20
CA PRO A 45 -3.11 -19.78 -34.59
C PRO A 45 -1.92 -18.86 -34.82
N SER A 46 -0.93 -19.27 -35.58
CA SER A 46 0.31 -18.52 -35.82
C SER A 46 0.11 -17.10 -36.28
N ALA A 47 -0.97 -16.84 -37.01
CA ALA A 47 -1.34 -15.49 -37.47
C ALA A 47 -1.63 -14.50 -36.32
N HIS A 48 -2.03 -14.99 -35.13
CA HIS A 48 -2.38 -14.18 -33.97
C HIS A 48 -1.26 -14.05 -32.94
N LEU A 49 -0.19 -14.86 -33.03
CA LEU A 49 0.90 -14.85 -32.05
C LEU A 49 1.63 -13.51 -32.01
N LEU A 50 2.00 -12.98 -33.16
CA LEU A 50 2.72 -11.71 -33.23
C LEU A 50 1.92 -10.52 -32.73
N PRO A 51 0.67 -10.30 -33.18
CA PRO A 51 -0.13 -9.17 -32.64
C PRO A 51 -0.46 -9.35 -31.16
N ALA A 52 -0.67 -10.57 -30.66
CA ALA A 52 -0.86 -10.84 -29.24
C ALA A 52 0.38 -10.50 -28.42
N LEU A 53 1.56 -10.88 -28.88
CA LEU A 53 2.84 -10.57 -28.23
C LEU A 53 3.07 -9.05 -28.16
N ILE A 54 2.87 -8.35 -29.26
CA ILE A 54 2.99 -6.88 -29.31
C ILE A 54 2.00 -6.24 -28.33
N GLY A 55 0.75 -6.71 -28.29
CA GLY A 55 -0.26 -6.21 -27.36
C GLY A 55 0.13 -6.40 -25.89
N VAL A 56 0.60 -7.61 -25.52
CA VAL A 56 1.05 -7.90 -24.15
C VAL A 56 2.22 -7.01 -23.75
N TRP A 57 3.21 -6.86 -24.64
CA TRP A 57 4.37 -6.03 -24.34
C TRP A 57 4.02 -4.55 -24.27
N ALA A 58 3.22 -4.05 -25.21
CA ALA A 58 2.80 -2.65 -25.22
C ALA A 58 2.04 -2.28 -23.93
N LEU A 59 1.05 -3.10 -23.56
CA LEU A 59 0.27 -2.88 -22.35
C LEU A 59 1.11 -3.05 -21.07
N GLY A 60 1.91 -4.10 -21.01
CA GLY A 60 2.74 -4.38 -19.83
C GLY A 60 3.83 -3.33 -19.61
N LEU A 61 4.50 -2.87 -20.66
CA LEU A 61 5.49 -1.79 -20.57
C LEU A 61 4.84 -0.43 -20.27
N ALA A 62 3.67 -0.14 -20.85
CA ALA A 62 2.93 1.08 -20.55
C ALA A 62 2.50 1.12 -19.07
N GLU A 63 2.00 0.01 -18.54
CA GLU A 63 1.63 -0.10 -17.12
C GLU A 63 2.86 0.03 -16.21
N LEU A 64 3.97 -0.62 -16.55
CA LEU A 64 5.22 -0.52 -15.80
C LEU A 64 5.74 0.92 -15.78
N ALA A 65 5.78 1.57 -16.92
CA ALA A 65 6.20 2.97 -17.06
C ALA A 65 5.29 3.91 -16.24
N TRP A 66 3.97 3.71 -16.31
CA TRP A 66 3.02 4.51 -15.52
C TRP A 66 3.21 4.32 -14.01
N ARG A 67 3.46 3.09 -13.54
CA ARG A 67 3.74 2.79 -12.13
C ARG A 67 5.05 3.42 -11.66
N LEU A 68 6.12 3.34 -12.46
CA LEU A 68 7.41 3.92 -12.12
C LEU A 68 7.38 5.46 -12.08
N ARG A 69 6.48 6.07 -12.85
CA ARG A 69 6.25 7.53 -12.83
C ARG A 69 5.38 8.00 -11.67
N ARG A 70 4.75 7.09 -10.91
CA ARG A 70 3.96 7.47 -9.73
C ARG A 70 4.88 8.07 -8.68
N ARG A 71 4.46 9.21 -8.15
CA ARG A 71 5.17 9.88 -7.07
C ARG A 71 5.07 9.05 -5.79
N PRO A 72 6.12 9.06 -4.95
CA PRO A 72 6.02 8.48 -3.61
C PRO A 72 4.91 9.21 -2.84
N VAL A 73 4.16 8.45 -2.06
CA VAL A 73 3.03 8.96 -1.26
C VAL A 73 3.42 8.86 0.20
N VAL A 74 3.26 9.95 0.94
CA VAL A 74 3.61 10.00 2.37
C VAL A 74 2.37 9.73 3.21
N LEU A 75 2.41 8.64 3.97
CA LEU A 75 1.42 8.31 4.99
C LEU A 75 1.90 8.82 6.34
N GLN A 76 1.24 9.81 6.88
CA GLN A 76 1.51 10.33 8.22
C GLN A 76 0.66 9.61 9.27
N LEU A 77 1.33 9.15 10.32
CA LEU A 77 0.72 8.49 11.47
C LEU A 77 0.76 9.43 12.68
N PRO A 78 -0.12 10.42 12.77
CA PRO A 78 -0.14 11.30 13.93
C PRO A 78 -0.60 10.53 15.17
N PRO A 79 -0.25 10.98 16.39
CA PRO A 79 -0.74 10.38 17.62
C PRO A 79 -2.26 10.52 17.73
N LEU A 80 -2.90 9.59 18.44
CA LEU A 80 -4.33 9.67 18.74
C LEU A 80 -4.66 10.94 19.52
N PRO A 81 -5.81 11.60 19.22
CA PRO A 81 -6.96 11.13 18.43
C PRO A 81 -6.92 11.52 16.94
N ALA A 82 -5.83 12.05 16.42
CA ALA A 82 -5.77 12.57 15.06
C ALA A 82 -5.96 11.47 14.00
N LEU A 83 -6.56 11.87 12.86
CA LEU A 83 -6.78 10.97 11.73
C LEU A 83 -5.46 10.67 11.00
N LEU A 84 -5.39 9.50 10.37
CA LEU A 84 -4.31 9.19 9.43
C LEU A 84 -4.38 10.16 8.24
N ARG A 85 -3.22 10.61 7.77
CA ARG A 85 -3.14 11.48 6.61
C ARG A 85 -2.35 10.84 5.50
N LEU A 86 -2.89 10.91 4.30
CA LEU A 86 -2.23 10.47 3.08
C LEU A 86 -2.05 11.69 2.17
N ASP A 87 -0.80 12.08 1.92
CA ASP A 87 -0.47 13.25 1.09
C ASP A 87 -1.18 14.54 1.55
N GLY A 88 -1.36 14.69 2.87
CA GLY A 88 -2.07 15.82 3.48
C GLY A 88 -3.60 15.67 3.56
N GLY A 89 -4.18 14.67 2.92
CA GLY A 89 -5.61 14.35 3.02
C GLY A 89 -5.94 13.43 4.19
N ASP A 90 -7.00 13.71 4.92
CA ASP A 90 -7.44 12.87 6.04
C ASP A 90 -8.06 11.56 5.55
N ILE A 91 -7.65 10.45 6.14
CA ILE A 91 -8.17 9.11 5.83
C ILE A 91 -9.32 8.77 6.79
N ALA A 92 -10.51 8.63 6.24
CA ALA A 92 -11.66 8.13 6.98
C ALA A 92 -11.70 6.59 6.96
N GLU A 93 -12.04 5.98 8.10
CA GLU A 93 -12.25 4.54 8.26
C GLU A 93 -11.09 3.66 7.74
N PRO A 94 -9.86 3.86 8.20
CA PRO A 94 -8.75 3.04 7.77
C PRO A 94 -8.96 1.60 8.23
N ARG A 95 -8.88 0.65 7.29
CA ARG A 95 -8.91 -0.81 7.56
C ARG A 95 -7.68 -1.44 6.97
N LEU A 96 -6.93 -2.15 7.78
CA LEU A 96 -5.75 -2.88 7.35
C LEU A 96 -6.06 -4.37 7.25
N VAL A 97 -5.88 -4.92 6.06
CA VAL A 97 -5.97 -6.35 5.81
C VAL A 97 -4.57 -6.89 5.59
N VAL A 98 -4.22 -7.90 6.39
CA VAL A 98 -2.92 -8.58 6.29
C VAL A 98 -3.14 -9.88 5.54
N ARG A 99 -2.45 -10.06 4.42
CA ARG A 99 -2.46 -11.31 3.64
C ARG A 99 -1.03 -11.79 3.44
N GLY A 100 -0.56 -12.65 4.34
CA GLY A 100 0.83 -13.10 4.34
C GLY A 100 1.80 -11.92 4.41
N PRO A 101 2.72 -11.78 3.44
CA PRO A 101 3.69 -10.69 3.43
C PRO A 101 3.13 -9.34 2.97
N TRP A 102 1.91 -9.30 2.42
CA TRP A 102 1.29 -8.07 1.92
C TRP A 102 0.41 -7.39 2.95
N LEU A 103 0.44 -6.06 2.96
CA LEU A 103 -0.44 -5.22 3.75
C LEU A 103 -1.32 -4.42 2.81
N LEU A 104 -2.63 -4.51 2.98
CA LEU A 104 -3.60 -3.79 2.16
C LEU A 104 -4.36 -2.81 3.04
N LEU A 105 -4.10 -1.53 2.85
CA LEU A 105 -4.80 -0.44 3.53
C LEU A 105 -6.00 -0.04 2.68
N HIS A 106 -7.19 -0.15 3.26
CA HIS A 106 -8.43 0.35 2.69
C HIS A 106 -8.89 1.59 3.43
N TRP A 107 -9.44 2.55 2.72
CA TRP A 107 -10.09 3.72 3.32
C TRP A 107 -11.21 4.24 2.42
N ARG A 108 -12.00 5.15 2.97
CA ARG A 108 -13.02 5.88 2.22
C ARG A 108 -12.54 7.31 1.99
N GLU A 109 -12.66 7.75 0.74
CA GLU A 109 -12.44 9.13 0.33
C GLU A 109 -13.75 9.62 -0.30
N GLY A 110 -14.59 10.26 0.52
CA GLY A 110 -15.95 10.56 0.15
C GLY A 110 -16.76 9.29 -0.18
N TRP A 111 -17.25 9.19 -1.40
CA TRP A 111 -18.02 8.03 -1.90
C TRP A 111 -17.15 6.90 -2.43
N ARG A 112 -15.86 7.15 -2.68
CA ARG A 112 -14.95 6.18 -3.30
C ARG A 112 -14.20 5.36 -2.25
N ARG A 113 -14.15 4.06 -2.46
CA ARG A 113 -13.27 3.17 -1.70
C ARG A 113 -11.90 3.17 -2.37
N ARG A 114 -10.91 3.57 -1.63
CA ARG A 114 -9.50 3.55 -2.05
C ARG A 114 -8.77 2.40 -1.37
N ARG A 115 -7.72 1.92 -2.03
CA ARG A 115 -6.85 0.88 -1.49
C ARG A 115 -5.40 1.16 -1.83
N LEU A 116 -4.51 0.90 -0.90
CA LEU A 116 -3.08 1.00 -1.07
C LEU A 116 -2.45 -0.33 -0.66
N LEU A 117 -1.71 -0.95 -1.57
CA LEU A 117 -1.03 -2.21 -1.36
C LEU A 117 0.44 -1.95 -1.04
N PHE A 118 0.88 -2.44 0.13
CA PHE A 118 2.27 -2.43 0.53
C PHE A 118 2.87 -3.81 0.27
N TRP A 119 3.82 -3.85 -0.64
CA TRP A 119 4.62 -5.02 -0.92
C TRP A 119 5.66 -5.26 0.19
N PRO A 120 6.22 -6.48 0.28
CA PRO A 120 7.19 -6.80 1.32
C PRO A 120 8.45 -5.94 1.34
N ASP A 121 8.84 -5.38 0.22
CA ASP A 121 10.03 -4.54 0.05
C ASP A 121 9.80 -3.05 0.29
N VAL A 122 8.53 -2.62 0.44
CA VAL A 122 8.19 -1.19 0.61
C VAL A 122 8.34 -0.74 2.06
N LEU A 123 7.97 -1.59 3.01
CA LEU A 123 8.04 -1.29 4.44
C LEU A 123 8.95 -2.29 5.15
N ASP A 124 9.78 -1.81 6.07
CA ASP A 124 10.54 -2.68 6.96
C ASP A 124 9.65 -3.32 8.06
N ARG A 125 10.22 -4.19 8.88
CA ARG A 125 9.47 -4.89 9.93
C ARG A 125 8.93 -3.94 11.00
N ALA A 126 9.70 -2.91 11.37
CA ALA A 126 9.31 -1.94 12.37
C ALA A 126 8.15 -1.07 11.85
N GLN A 127 8.27 -0.54 10.64
CA GLN A 127 7.25 0.23 9.95
C GLN A 127 5.94 -0.56 9.78
N ARG A 128 6.02 -1.84 9.44
CA ARG A 128 4.83 -2.71 9.33
C ARG A 128 4.14 -2.90 10.67
N ARG A 129 4.93 -3.10 11.75
CA ARG A 129 4.39 -3.22 13.11
C ARG A 129 3.70 -1.93 13.51
N GLU A 130 4.34 -0.80 13.27
CA GLU A 130 3.83 0.53 13.59
C GLU A 130 2.51 0.83 12.86
N LEU A 131 2.45 0.56 11.56
CA LEU A 131 1.23 0.72 10.77
C LEU A 131 0.09 -0.14 11.31
N ARG A 132 0.36 -1.41 11.67
CA ARG A 132 -0.64 -2.31 12.25
C ARG A 132 -1.19 -1.77 13.57
N LEU A 133 -0.30 -1.33 14.46
CA LEU A 133 -0.69 -0.77 15.76
C LEU A 133 -1.48 0.52 15.60
N ALA A 134 -1.05 1.41 14.71
CA ALA A 134 -1.72 2.68 14.45
C ALA A 134 -3.15 2.49 13.92
N VAL A 135 -3.36 1.54 13.01
CA VAL A 135 -4.71 1.24 12.48
C VAL A 135 -5.55 0.49 13.50
N ALA A 136 -4.98 -0.47 14.24
CA ALA A 136 -5.69 -1.21 15.29
C ALA A 136 -6.19 -0.28 16.40
N ALA A 137 -5.36 0.64 16.88
CA ALA A 137 -5.73 1.60 17.91
C ALA A 137 -6.93 2.46 17.48
N ARG A 138 -6.98 2.87 16.21
CA ARG A 138 -8.08 3.67 15.67
C ARG A 138 -9.36 2.86 15.47
N SER A 139 -9.26 1.57 15.18
CA SER A 139 -10.43 0.69 15.04
C SER A 139 -11.10 0.42 16.37
N VAL A 140 -10.33 0.30 17.46
CA VAL A 140 -10.84 0.10 18.82
C VAL A 140 -11.53 1.36 19.34
N SER A 141 -10.97 2.54 19.10
CA SER A 141 -11.53 3.82 19.55
C SER A 141 -12.90 4.13 18.92
N ARG A 142 -13.25 3.48 17.83
CA ARG A 142 -14.55 3.66 17.13
C ARG A 142 -15.64 2.68 17.52
N ARG A 143 -15.36 1.63 18.28
CA ARG A 143 -16.42 0.79 18.81
C ARG A 143 -17.07 1.55 19.99
N PRO A 144 -18.32 2.04 19.85
CA PRO A 144 -19.05 2.51 21.00
C PRO A 144 -19.09 1.33 21.98
N ARG A 145 -18.67 1.57 23.24
CA ARG A 145 -18.95 0.63 24.32
C ARG A 145 -20.47 0.54 24.40
N SER A 146 -21.02 -0.54 23.83
CA SER A 146 -22.36 -0.97 24.16
C SER A 146 -22.33 -1.32 25.64
N VAL A 147 -22.68 -0.37 26.50
CA VAL A 147 -23.03 -0.63 27.89
C VAL A 147 -24.38 -1.30 27.77
N ALA A 148 -24.40 -2.64 27.89
CA ALA A 148 -25.65 -3.35 28.09
C ALA A 148 -26.29 -2.85 29.41
N PRO A 149 -27.60 -2.60 29.41
CA PRO A 149 -28.32 -2.25 30.62
C PRO A 149 -28.32 -3.38 31.66
#